data_28e3e0ba5339f6d0578a752248a401f8
#
_entry.id   28e3e0ba5339f6d0578a752248a401f8
#
_cell.length_a   1.000
_cell.length_b   1.000
_cell.length_c   1.000
_cell.angle_alpha   90.00
_cell.angle_beta   90.00
_cell.angle_gamma   90.00
#
_symmetry.space_group_name_H-M   'P 1'
#
loop_
_entity.id
_entity.type
_entity.pdbx_description
1 polymer ?
#
loop_
_entity_poly.entity_id
_entity_poly.type
_entity_poly.pdbx_seq_one_letter_code
_entity_poly.pdbx_strand_id
1 'polypeptide(L)'
;MTPLTKSIFLPLAPSASFELFTEQAGEWWPEDRRHTKDPESAIAILPTGRFYERSRDGIEVELGRVRVWEPPHRLVLDFYVASGPDAPTDVTITFAPEADGTRVAVEHRPTAASEKVWAERVSRYAASWDHVLECLLRAGNDSVTTPE
;
A
#
# COMPACT_ATOMS: atom_id res chain seq x y z
N MET A 1 6.88 20.60 4.93
CA MET A 1 6.96 19.37 5.74
C MET A 1 7.65 18.26 4.99
N THR A 2 8.56 17.57 5.65
CA THR A 2 9.33 16.48 5.01
C THR A 2 8.43 15.26 4.80
N PRO A 3 8.36 14.71 3.58
CA PRO A 3 7.61 13.50 3.35
C PRO A 3 8.28 12.30 4.02
N LEU A 4 7.48 11.31 4.36
CA LEU A 4 7.96 10.02 4.83
C LEU A 4 8.28 9.17 3.59
N THR A 5 9.48 8.66 3.49
CA THR A 5 9.88 7.81 2.37
C THR A 5 10.38 6.46 2.85
N LYS A 6 9.97 5.41 2.16
CA LYS A 6 10.41 4.03 2.40
C LYS A 6 10.58 3.35 1.06
N SER A 7 11.45 2.36 0.98
CA SER A 7 11.55 1.54 -0.24
C SER A 7 12.04 0.14 0.07
N ILE A 8 11.71 -0.78 -0.83
CA ILE A 8 12.22 -2.14 -0.82
C ILE A 8 12.58 -2.55 -2.25
N PHE A 9 13.41 -3.56 -2.36
CA PHE A 9 13.71 -4.18 -3.64
C PHE A 9 12.98 -5.51 -3.75
N LEU A 10 12.20 -5.69 -4.85
CA LEU A 10 11.52 -6.94 -5.16
C LEU A 10 12.22 -7.64 -6.32
N PRO A 11 12.47 -8.95 -6.23
CA PRO A 11 13.08 -9.71 -7.33
C PRO A 11 12.05 -10.10 -8.40
N LEU A 12 11.25 -9.13 -8.81
CA LEU A 12 10.17 -9.28 -9.80
C LEU A 12 10.23 -8.10 -10.77
N ALA A 13 9.81 -8.32 -12.01
CA ALA A 13 9.69 -7.23 -12.98
C ALA A 13 8.69 -6.16 -12.50
N PRO A 14 8.79 -4.92 -12.98
CA PRO A 14 7.86 -3.87 -12.55
C PRO A 14 6.38 -4.21 -12.72
N SER A 15 5.99 -4.86 -13.81
CA SER A 15 4.59 -5.25 -14.02
C SER A 15 4.12 -6.26 -12.99
N ALA A 16 4.94 -7.26 -12.67
CA ALA A 16 4.61 -8.26 -11.65
C ALA A 16 4.57 -7.63 -10.26
N SER A 17 5.48 -6.70 -9.98
CA SER A 17 5.51 -5.98 -8.70
C SER A 17 4.27 -5.10 -8.51
N PHE A 18 3.85 -4.41 -9.55
CA PHE A 18 2.64 -3.59 -9.54
C PHE A 18 1.40 -4.47 -9.31
N GLU A 19 1.32 -5.59 -10.00
CA GLU A 19 0.22 -6.54 -9.85
C GLU A 19 0.17 -7.14 -8.45
N LEU A 20 1.33 -7.51 -7.90
CA LEU A 20 1.41 -8.04 -6.53
C LEU A 20 0.90 -7.01 -5.52
N PHE A 21 1.30 -5.75 -5.67
CA PHE A 21 0.88 -4.68 -4.77
C PHE A 21 -0.62 -4.39 -4.88
N THR A 22 -1.20 -4.47 -6.07
CA THR A 22 -2.59 -4.06 -6.32
C THR A 22 -3.56 -5.23 -6.34
N GLU A 23 -3.53 -6.05 -7.37
CA GLU A 23 -4.50 -7.14 -7.53
C GLU A 23 -4.39 -8.19 -6.44
N GLN A 24 -3.18 -8.43 -5.96
CA GLN A 24 -2.89 -9.46 -4.98
C GLN A 24 -2.69 -8.91 -3.56
N ALA A 25 -3.12 -7.69 -3.32
CA ALA A 25 -2.91 -7.02 -2.02
C ALA A 25 -3.45 -7.84 -0.84
N GLY A 26 -4.60 -8.47 -1.01
CA GLY A 26 -5.21 -9.27 0.05
C GLY A 26 -4.44 -10.52 0.45
N GLU A 27 -3.54 -10.99 -0.42
CA GLU A 27 -2.77 -12.22 -0.15
C GLU A 27 -1.62 -11.99 0.82
N TRP A 28 -1.09 -10.77 0.90
CA TRP A 28 0.08 -10.48 1.73
C TRP A 28 -0.15 -9.37 2.76
N TRP A 29 -1.28 -8.66 2.71
CA TRP A 29 -1.56 -7.55 3.64
C TRP A 29 -1.50 -8.07 5.08
N PRO A 30 -0.79 -7.37 5.99
CA PRO A 30 -0.63 -7.85 7.37
C PRO A 30 -1.97 -8.06 8.08
N GLU A 31 -2.09 -9.17 8.80
CA GLU A 31 -3.32 -9.47 9.55
C GLU A 31 -3.64 -8.40 10.59
N ASP A 32 -2.63 -7.89 11.28
CA ASP A 32 -2.80 -6.89 12.33
C ASP A 32 -3.06 -5.48 11.80
N ARG A 33 -3.10 -5.32 10.48
CA ARG A 33 -3.45 -4.05 9.81
C ARG A 33 -4.80 -4.13 9.10
N ARG A 34 -5.57 -5.17 9.37
CA ARG A 34 -6.90 -5.33 8.78
C ARG A 34 -7.95 -4.70 9.68
N HIS A 35 -8.70 -3.77 9.13
CA HIS A 35 -9.66 -2.95 9.89
C HIS A 35 -10.93 -3.71 10.25
N THR A 36 -11.30 -4.72 9.45
CA THR A 36 -12.49 -5.53 9.72
C THR A 36 -12.26 -6.60 10.78
N LYS A 37 -11.00 -6.81 11.19
CA LYS A 37 -10.59 -7.86 12.13
C LYS A 37 -10.71 -9.27 11.55
N ASP A 38 -11.02 -9.40 10.27
CA ASP A 38 -11.06 -10.68 9.58
C ASP A 38 -9.70 -10.91 8.90
N PRO A 39 -8.90 -11.92 9.35
CA PRO A 39 -7.58 -12.15 8.77
C PRO A 39 -7.61 -12.59 7.31
N GLU A 40 -8.79 -13.00 6.82
CA GLU A 40 -8.97 -13.42 5.44
C GLU A 40 -9.85 -12.44 4.65
N SER A 41 -9.92 -11.19 5.11
CA SER A 41 -10.62 -10.15 4.36
C SER A 41 -9.94 -9.91 3.01
N ALA A 42 -10.71 -9.44 2.04
CA ALA A 42 -10.17 -9.00 0.75
C ALA A 42 -9.69 -7.56 0.86
N ILE A 43 -8.54 -7.26 0.27
CA ILE A 43 -8.07 -5.89 0.12
C ILE A 43 -8.11 -5.60 -1.38
N ALA A 44 -8.85 -4.57 -1.76
CA ALA A 44 -9.04 -4.22 -3.17
C ALA A 44 -8.49 -2.82 -3.45
N ILE A 45 -7.61 -2.73 -4.43
CA ILE A 45 -7.08 -1.46 -4.95
C ILE A 45 -7.41 -1.50 -6.44
N LEU A 46 -8.39 -0.70 -6.84
CA LEU A 46 -9.00 -0.82 -8.17
C LEU A 46 -8.71 0.39 -9.06
N PRO A 47 -8.52 0.15 -10.36
CA PRO A 47 -8.33 1.27 -11.30
C PRO A 47 -9.54 2.19 -11.40
N THR A 48 -10.71 1.70 -10.97
CA THR A 48 -11.94 2.51 -10.93
C THR A 48 -11.96 3.54 -9.81
N GLY A 49 -11.01 3.47 -8.88
CA GLY A 49 -10.85 4.46 -7.83
C GLY A 49 -11.02 3.95 -6.41
N ARG A 50 -11.61 2.79 -6.22
CA ARG A 50 -11.82 2.29 -4.86
C ARG A 50 -10.57 1.62 -4.30
N PHE A 51 -10.32 1.88 -3.01
CA PHE A 51 -9.33 1.19 -2.21
C PHE A 51 -10.01 0.85 -0.88
N TYR A 52 -10.33 -0.43 -0.68
CA TYR A 52 -11.14 -0.85 0.45
C TYR A 52 -10.82 -2.26 0.92
N GLU A 53 -11.27 -2.56 2.11
CA GLU A 53 -11.19 -3.89 2.71
C GLU A 53 -12.61 -4.44 2.84
N ARG A 54 -12.78 -5.73 2.54
CA ARG A 54 -14.07 -6.40 2.67
C ARG A 54 -13.90 -7.69 3.43
N SER A 55 -14.63 -7.83 4.57
CA SER A 55 -14.60 -9.05 5.35
C SER A 55 -15.44 -10.14 4.67
N ARG A 56 -15.25 -11.38 5.10
CA ARG A 56 -16.02 -12.52 4.56
C ARG A 56 -17.52 -12.39 4.81
N ASP A 57 -17.92 -11.69 5.87
CA ASP A 57 -19.34 -11.44 6.17
C ASP A 57 -19.89 -10.17 5.50
N GLY A 58 -19.11 -9.54 4.62
CA GLY A 58 -19.58 -8.46 3.78
C GLY A 58 -19.37 -7.05 4.30
N ILE A 59 -18.71 -6.88 5.46
CA ILE A 59 -18.40 -5.55 5.99
C ILE A 59 -17.31 -4.91 5.15
N GLU A 60 -17.53 -3.69 4.67
CA GLU A 60 -16.57 -2.94 3.88
C GLU A 60 -16.05 -1.71 4.64
N VAL A 61 -14.75 -1.50 4.59
CA VAL A 61 -14.09 -0.32 5.16
C VAL A 61 -13.31 0.35 4.04
N GLU A 62 -13.62 1.61 3.75
CA GLU A 62 -12.86 2.39 2.76
C GLU A 62 -11.51 2.78 3.37
N LEU A 63 -10.43 2.38 2.73
CA LEU A 63 -9.06 2.67 3.18
C LEU A 63 -8.47 3.89 2.48
N GLY A 64 -9.06 4.28 1.35
CA GLY A 64 -8.59 5.41 0.58
C GLY A 64 -9.27 5.51 -0.77
N ARG A 65 -8.61 6.20 -1.69
CA ARG A 65 -9.08 6.36 -3.06
C ARG A 65 -7.89 6.37 -4.01
N VAL A 66 -8.01 5.66 -5.11
CA VAL A 66 -6.99 5.66 -6.16
C VAL A 66 -7.20 6.91 -7.02
N ARG A 67 -6.21 7.80 -7.04
CA ARG A 67 -6.24 9.01 -7.87
C ARG A 67 -5.49 8.86 -9.18
N VAL A 68 -4.43 8.05 -9.17
CA VAL A 68 -3.63 7.79 -10.38
C VAL A 68 -3.34 6.30 -10.45
N TRP A 69 -3.58 5.72 -11.60
CA TRP A 69 -3.35 4.31 -11.88
C TRP A 69 -2.53 4.22 -13.17
N GLU A 70 -1.22 4.07 -13.01
CA GLU A 70 -0.28 4.04 -14.15
C GLU A 70 0.60 2.79 -14.12
N PRO A 71 0.04 1.62 -14.43
CA PRO A 71 0.86 0.41 -14.45
C PRO A 71 1.88 0.45 -15.57
N PRO A 72 3.08 -0.07 -15.38
CA PRO A 72 3.57 -0.64 -14.13
C PRO A 72 4.40 0.35 -13.31
N HIS A 73 4.22 1.66 -13.50
CA HIS A 73 5.13 2.67 -12.98
C HIS A 73 4.71 3.34 -11.69
N ARG A 74 3.42 3.67 -11.55
CA ARG A 74 3.02 4.57 -10.47
C ARG A 74 1.57 4.36 -10.04
N LEU A 75 1.36 4.49 -8.73
CA LEU A 75 0.05 4.44 -8.09
C LEU A 75 0.00 5.61 -7.10
N VAL A 76 -1.03 6.44 -7.16
CA VAL A 76 -1.21 7.54 -6.21
C VAL A 76 -2.55 7.37 -5.51
N LEU A 77 -2.51 7.40 -4.18
CA LEU A 77 -3.66 7.17 -3.33
C LEU A 77 -3.93 8.36 -2.42
N ASP A 78 -5.21 8.69 -2.25
CA ASP A 78 -5.64 9.36 -1.03
C ASP A 78 -5.73 8.26 0.02
N PHE A 79 -5.16 8.49 1.20
CA PHE A 79 -5.04 7.48 2.23
C PHE A 79 -5.82 7.92 3.45
N TYR A 80 -6.80 7.10 3.87
CA TYR A 80 -7.70 7.45 4.98
C TYR A 80 -7.28 6.83 6.31
N VAL A 81 -6.33 5.92 6.27
CA VAL A 81 -5.89 5.19 7.47
C VAL A 81 -5.37 6.18 8.52
N ALA A 82 -5.91 6.06 9.73
CA ALA A 82 -5.58 6.87 10.90
C ALA A 82 -5.93 8.36 10.79
N SER A 83 -6.42 8.85 9.66
CA SER A 83 -6.78 10.27 9.50
C SER A 83 -8.23 10.47 9.05
N GLY A 84 -8.82 9.46 8.41
CA GLY A 84 -10.19 9.51 7.92
C GLY A 84 -10.35 10.21 6.57
N PRO A 85 -11.54 10.08 5.95
CA PRO A 85 -11.78 10.63 4.61
C PRO A 85 -11.83 12.17 4.57
N ASP A 86 -12.06 12.80 5.71
CA ASP A 86 -12.09 14.28 5.79
C ASP A 86 -10.70 14.88 5.90
N ALA A 87 -9.70 14.09 6.23
CA ALA A 87 -8.32 14.53 6.39
C ALA A 87 -7.35 13.52 5.78
N PRO A 88 -7.46 13.24 4.46
CA PRO A 88 -6.63 12.22 3.85
C PRO A 88 -5.16 12.63 3.82
N THR A 89 -4.29 11.62 3.84
CA THR A 89 -2.88 11.81 3.52
C THR A 89 -2.65 11.37 2.07
N ASP A 90 -1.50 11.71 1.52
CA ASP A 90 -1.16 11.43 0.13
C ASP A 90 -0.06 10.37 0.07
N VAL A 91 -0.32 9.28 -0.65
CA VAL A 91 0.65 8.19 -0.80
C VAL A 91 0.92 7.97 -2.28
N THR A 92 2.19 8.09 -2.66
CA THR A 92 2.66 7.78 -4.01
C THR A 92 3.55 6.55 -3.93
N ILE A 93 3.25 5.56 -4.75
CA ILE A 93 4.05 4.33 -4.84
C ILE A 93 4.58 4.24 -6.26
N THR A 94 5.92 4.14 -6.37
CA THR A 94 6.58 4.01 -7.67
C THR A 94 7.24 2.64 -7.77
N PHE A 95 7.29 2.12 -9.01
CA PHE A 95 7.81 0.80 -9.32
C PHE A 95 8.86 1.00 -10.42
N ALA A 96 10.11 1.17 -10.02
CA ALA A 96 11.20 1.47 -10.95
C ALA A 96 12.07 0.24 -11.22
N PRO A 97 12.39 -0.05 -12.47
CA PRO A 97 13.31 -1.16 -12.75
C PRO A 97 14.67 -0.87 -12.11
N GLU A 98 15.22 -1.88 -11.44
CA GLU A 98 16.52 -1.78 -10.79
C GLU A 98 17.16 -3.17 -10.78
N ALA A 99 18.35 -3.29 -11.35
CA ALA A 99 19.03 -4.58 -11.48
C ALA A 99 18.11 -5.62 -12.11
N ASP A 100 17.95 -6.77 -11.47
CA ASP A 100 17.09 -7.86 -11.97
C ASP A 100 15.68 -7.80 -11.40
N GLY A 101 15.26 -6.66 -10.88
CA GLY A 101 13.95 -6.55 -10.25
C GLY A 101 13.43 -5.13 -10.25
N THR A 102 12.78 -4.76 -9.16
CA THR A 102 12.07 -3.49 -9.05
C THR A 102 12.31 -2.86 -7.69
N ARG A 103 12.63 -1.57 -7.70
CA ARG A 103 12.60 -0.75 -6.49
C ARG A 103 11.18 -0.24 -6.30
N VAL A 104 10.54 -0.66 -5.22
CA VAL A 104 9.21 -0.18 -4.84
C VAL A 104 9.42 0.89 -3.78
N ALA A 105 9.06 2.12 -4.11
CA ALA A 105 9.25 3.26 -3.21
C ALA A 105 7.90 3.86 -2.83
N VAL A 106 7.76 4.17 -1.54
CA VAL A 106 6.58 4.83 -0.98
C VAL A 106 6.97 6.23 -0.55
N GLU A 107 6.21 7.22 -1.00
CA GLU A 107 6.32 8.59 -0.52
C GLU A 107 4.98 8.96 0.10
N HIS A 108 4.96 9.19 1.40
CA HIS A 108 3.77 9.48 2.16
C HIS A 108 3.89 10.89 2.74
N ARG A 109 2.92 11.73 2.47
CA ARG A 109 2.95 13.13 2.88
C ARG A 109 1.58 13.60 3.35
N PRO A 110 1.52 14.67 4.17
CA PRO A 110 0.24 15.26 4.54
C PRO A 110 -0.34 16.05 3.37
N THR A 111 -1.66 16.19 3.39
CA THR A 111 -2.36 17.19 2.59
C THR A 111 -2.67 18.39 3.48
N ALA A 112 -3.23 19.46 2.92
CA ALA A 112 -3.64 20.62 3.73
C ALA A 112 -4.60 20.20 4.85
N ALA A 113 -5.48 19.24 4.56
CA ALA A 113 -6.47 18.76 5.53
C ALA A 113 -5.86 17.96 6.70
N SER A 114 -4.73 17.29 6.47
CA SER A 114 -4.11 16.39 7.48
C SER A 114 -2.83 16.98 8.09
N GLU A 115 -2.43 18.15 7.68
CA GLU A 115 -1.18 18.78 8.10
C GLU A 115 -1.05 18.90 9.63
N LYS A 116 -2.15 19.22 10.31
CA LYS A 116 -2.15 19.41 11.76
C LYS A 116 -1.87 18.14 12.54
N VAL A 117 -2.28 16.99 12.00
CA VAL A 117 -2.09 15.71 12.70
C VAL A 117 -0.86 14.96 12.24
N TRP A 118 -0.20 15.44 11.18
CA TRP A 118 0.95 14.75 10.58
C TRP A 118 2.08 14.50 11.58
N ALA A 119 2.46 15.53 12.32
CA ALA A 119 3.57 15.42 13.29
C ALA A 119 3.31 14.36 14.35
N GLU A 120 2.05 14.18 14.74
CA GLU A 120 1.66 13.18 15.74
C GLU A 120 1.61 11.76 15.17
N ARG A 121 1.42 11.64 13.86
CA ARG A 121 1.16 10.35 13.22
C ARG A 121 2.30 9.79 12.40
N VAL A 122 3.26 10.62 12.02
CA VAL A 122 4.31 10.22 11.08
C VAL A 122 5.12 9.02 11.57
N SER A 123 5.41 8.94 12.87
CA SER A 123 6.16 7.80 13.41
C SER A 123 5.36 6.49 13.33
N ARG A 124 4.05 6.57 13.48
CA ARG A 124 3.16 5.40 13.34
C ARG A 124 3.09 4.94 11.89
N TYR A 125 3.00 5.90 10.96
CA TYR A 125 3.02 5.59 9.54
C TYR A 125 4.35 4.94 9.16
N ALA A 126 5.47 5.47 9.67
CA ALA A 126 6.78 4.91 9.39
C ALA A 126 6.87 3.44 9.82
N ALA A 127 6.46 3.14 11.06
CA ALA A 127 6.46 1.78 11.58
C ALA A 127 5.50 0.88 10.80
N SER A 128 4.32 1.40 10.43
CA SER A 128 3.34 0.65 9.67
C SER A 128 3.85 0.31 8.27
N TRP A 129 4.47 1.27 7.58
CA TRP A 129 5.05 1.00 6.26
C TRP A 129 6.19 0.00 6.31
N ASP A 130 7.03 0.05 7.35
CA ASP A 130 8.08 -0.95 7.52
C ASP A 130 7.48 -2.35 7.58
N HIS A 131 6.39 -2.52 8.33
CA HIS A 131 5.70 -3.80 8.47
C HIS A 131 5.01 -4.23 7.18
N VAL A 132 4.26 -3.32 6.55
CA VAL A 132 3.55 -3.59 5.29
C VAL A 132 4.53 -3.97 4.19
N LEU A 133 5.62 -3.21 4.04
CA LEU A 133 6.61 -3.47 3.01
C LEU A 133 7.38 -4.77 3.27
N GLU A 134 7.60 -5.13 4.53
CA GLU A 134 8.21 -6.41 4.86
C GLU A 134 7.34 -7.58 4.40
N CYS A 135 6.02 -7.48 4.60
CA CYS A 135 5.09 -8.50 4.13
C CYS A 135 5.06 -8.57 2.59
N LEU A 136 5.11 -7.43 1.93
CA LEU A 136 5.20 -7.38 0.47
C LEU A 136 6.50 -8.04 -0.02
N LEU A 137 7.60 -7.74 0.65
CA LEU A 137 8.90 -8.31 0.30
C LEU A 137 8.89 -9.84 0.41
N ARG A 138 8.31 -10.37 1.48
CA ARG A 138 8.17 -11.82 1.67
C ARG A 138 7.33 -12.44 0.55
N ALA A 139 6.22 -11.81 0.21
CA ALA A 139 5.37 -12.28 -0.87
C ALA A 139 6.09 -12.26 -2.21
N GLY A 140 6.88 -11.23 -2.48
CA GLY A 140 7.69 -11.13 -3.69
C GLY A 140 8.75 -12.23 -3.77
N ASN A 141 9.44 -12.49 -2.66
CA ASN A 141 10.44 -13.55 -2.59
C ASN A 141 9.80 -14.93 -2.77
N ASP A 142 8.65 -15.17 -2.15
CA ASP A 142 7.93 -16.43 -2.26
C ASP A 142 7.47 -16.67 -3.71
N SER A 143 7.09 -15.61 -4.42
CA SER A 143 6.67 -15.72 -5.83
C SER A 143 7.81 -16.21 -6.73
N VAL A 144 9.05 -15.84 -6.42
CA VAL A 144 10.23 -16.26 -7.20
C VAL A 144 10.67 -17.68 -6.82
N THR A 145 10.56 -18.04 -5.55
CA THR A 145 11.08 -19.31 -5.02
C THR A 145 10.06 -20.44 -5.04
N THR A 146 8.80 -20.15 -5.40
CA THR A 146 7.76 -21.16 -5.46
C THR A 146 8.09 -22.20 -6.52
N PRO A 147 8.18 -23.49 -6.16
CA PRO A 147 8.46 -24.53 -7.14
C PRO A 147 7.28 -24.73 -8.09
N GLU A 148 7.60 -25.09 -9.30
CA GLU A 148 6.62 -25.37 -10.34
C GLU A 148 5.79 -26.62 -10.01
#